data_2bea59fd46de09a9a18b4dc36cfef521
#
_entry.id   2bea59fd46de09a9a18b4dc36cfef521
#
_cell.length_a   1.000
_cell.length_b   1.000
_cell.length_c   1.000
_cell.angle_alpha   90.00
_cell.angle_beta   90.00
_cell.angle_gamma   90.00
#
_symmetry.space_group_name_H-M   'P 1'
#
loop_
_entity.id
_entity.type
_entity.pdbx_description
1 polymer ?
#
loop_
_entity_poly.entity_id
_entity_poly.type
_entity_poly.pdbx_seq_one_letter_code
_entity_poly.pdbx_strand_id
1 'polypeptide(L)'
;MTDVDPTGRPGRLSAIPTVIDGIHVVTLAGEIDRDTAEVLRQALPRPDAPRVRVVVDLEQVTFLDSTGINIFISTHNTLARADGWLRLAAPSASVLRVLQIVGIDTVIDCCPTLHQALST
;
A
#
# COMPACT_ATOMS: atom_id res chain seq x y z
N MET A 1 13.58 1.11 18.96
CA MET A 1 13.01 2.45 18.98
C MET A 1 11.54 2.40 18.63
N THR A 2 10.73 3.14 19.32
CA THR A 2 9.30 3.17 19.06
C THR A 2 8.96 4.25 18.03
N ASP A 3 7.96 3.99 17.22
CA ASP A 3 7.39 4.94 16.28
C ASP A 3 6.58 5.97 17.04
N VAL A 4 7.23 7.04 17.48
CA VAL A 4 6.57 8.09 18.24
C VAL A 4 6.73 9.41 17.51
N ASP A 5 5.62 10.11 17.29
CA ASP A 5 5.67 11.40 16.64
C ASP A 5 6.21 12.48 17.59
N PRO A 6 6.44 13.71 17.09
CA PRO A 6 7.02 14.77 17.92
C PRO A 6 6.16 15.17 19.14
N THR A 7 4.87 14.78 19.16
CA THR A 7 4.00 15.08 20.30
C THR A 7 4.04 14.01 21.37
N GLY A 8 4.81 12.93 21.18
CA GLY A 8 4.91 11.83 22.12
C GLY A 8 3.90 10.72 21.91
N ARG A 9 3.03 10.83 20.93
CA ARG A 9 2.08 9.77 20.59
C ARG A 9 2.72 8.74 19.67
N PRO A 10 2.28 7.47 19.70
CA PRO A 10 2.74 6.48 18.73
C PRO A 10 2.53 6.96 17.31
N GLY A 11 3.43 6.61 16.42
CA GLY A 11 3.25 6.86 15.01
C GLY A 11 1.98 6.20 14.49
N ARG A 12 1.22 6.92 13.64
CA ARG A 12 -0.09 6.46 13.18
C ARG A 12 -0.01 5.49 12.02
N LEU A 13 1.13 5.43 11.35
CA LEU A 13 1.36 4.49 10.25
C LEU A 13 2.78 3.95 10.34
N SER A 14 2.91 2.63 10.30
CA SER A 14 4.19 1.97 10.16
C SER A 14 4.22 1.20 8.83
N ALA A 15 5.41 1.06 8.27
CA ALA A 15 5.61 0.37 7.00
C ALA A 15 6.86 -0.50 7.11
N ILE A 16 6.71 -1.78 6.81
CA ILE A 16 7.81 -2.75 6.85
C ILE A 16 8.00 -3.29 5.44
N PRO A 17 9.13 -2.98 4.78
CA PRO A 17 9.41 -3.53 3.46
C PRO A 17 10.06 -4.90 3.57
N THR A 18 9.65 -5.81 2.70
CA THR A 18 10.30 -7.11 2.53
C THR A 18 10.29 -7.46 1.05
N VAL A 19 11.04 -8.51 0.68
CA VAL A 19 11.03 -9.04 -0.68
C VAL A 19 10.76 -10.53 -0.59
N ILE A 20 9.73 -10.98 -1.33
CA ILE A 20 9.33 -12.38 -1.38
C ILE A 20 9.29 -12.80 -2.85
N ASP A 21 10.16 -13.73 -3.25
CA ASP A 21 10.25 -14.22 -4.62
C ASP A 21 10.38 -13.08 -5.65
N GLY A 22 11.17 -12.07 -5.31
CA GLY A 22 11.39 -10.92 -6.19
C GLY A 22 10.27 -9.88 -6.18
N ILE A 23 9.23 -10.09 -5.37
CA ILE A 23 8.12 -9.14 -5.23
C ILE A 23 8.36 -8.31 -3.98
N HIS A 24 8.30 -6.98 -4.14
CA HIS A 24 8.38 -6.06 -3.00
C HIS A 24 7.06 -6.11 -2.24
N VAL A 25 7.12 -6.46 -0.95
CA VAL A 25 5.94 -6.47 -0.09
C VAL A 25 6.09 -5.36 0.94
N VAL A 26 5.14 -4.44 0.97
CA VAL A 26 5.10 -3.37 1.95
C VAL A 26 3.97 -3.66 2.92
N THR A 27 4.31 -4.02 4.14
CA THR A 27 3.31 -4.30 5.19
C THR A 27 3.03 -3.03 5.94
N LEU A 28 1.80 -2.53 5.82
CA LEU A 28 1.36 -1.31 6.47
C LEU A 28 0.52 -1.63 7.69
N ALA A 29 0.66 -0.83 8.74
CA ALA A 29 -0.16 -0.95 9.93
C ALA A 29 -0.53 0.44 10.42
N GLY A 30 -1.80 0.67 10.67
CA GLY A 30 -2.30 1.92 11.21
C GLY A 30 -3.23 2.67 10.26
N GLU A 31 -3.09 3.98 10.22
CA GLU A 31 -3.99 4.87 9.49
C GLU A 31 -3.27 5.51 8.30
N ILE A 32 -3.94 5.51 7.16
CA ILE A 32 -3.44 6.15 5.95
C ILE A 32 -4.29 7.38 5.68
N ASP A 33 -3.71 8.55 5.94
CA ASP A 33 -4.38 9.83 5.74
C ASP A 33 -3.35 10.90 5.32
N ARG A 34 -3.77 12.16 5.30
CA ARG A 34 -2.90 13.24 4.89
C ARG A 34 -1.66 13.38 5.79
N ASP A 35 -1.83 13.13 7.10
CA ASP A 35 -0.73 13.28 8.05
C ASP A 35 0.30 12.16 7.94
N THR A 36 -0.09 11.00 7.43
CA THR A 36 0.81 9.85 7.26
C THR A 36 1.24 9.64 5.80
N ALA A 37 0.81 10.52 4.91
CA ALA A 37 1.04 10.36 3.48
C ALA A 37 2.52 10.22 3.12
N GLU A 38 3.39 10.98 3.78
CA GLU A 38 4.81 10.93 3.48
C GLU A 38 5.43 9.60 3.88
N VAL A 39 4.99 9.01 5.00
CA VAL A 39 5.43 7.67 5.39
C VAL A 39 5.08 6.68 4.29
N LEU A 40 3.86 6.76 3.77
CA LEU A 40 3.43 5.87 2.70
C LEU A 40 4.25 6.07 1.42
N ARG A 41 4.43 7.32 1.00
CA ARG A 41 5.20 7.60 -0.22
C ARG A 41 6.62 7.07 -0.15
N GLN A 42 7.28 7.25 0.99
CA GLN A 42 8.66 6.81 1.16
C GLN A 42 8.77 5.29 1.25
N ALA A 43 7.71 4.62 1.71
CA ALA A 43 7.71 3.17 1.85
C ALA A 43 7.51 2.45 0.51
N LEU A 44 6.86 3.09 -0.46
CA LEU A 44 6.55 2.44 -1.73
C LEU A 44 7.77 2.46 -2.66
N PRO A 45 8.12 1.30 -3.24
CA PRO A 45 9.25 1.24 -4.17
C PRO A 45 9.02 2.10 -5.40
N ARG A 46 10.10 2.69 -5.89
CA ARG A 46 10.10 3.43 -7.15
C ARG A 46 10.52 2.52 -8.29
N PRO A 47 10.11 2.82 -9.52
CA PRO A 47 10.49 1.99 -10.67
C PRO A 47 11.92 2.33 -11.11
N ASP A 48 12.90 1.98 -10.30
CA ASP A 48 14.32 2.15 -10.64
C ASP A 48 14.82 1.09 -11.63
N ALA A 49 13.94 0.16 -11.98
CA ALA A 49 14.19 -0.90 -12.96
C ALA A 49 12.87 -1.25 -13.62
N PRO A 50 12.87 -1.90 -14.79
CA PRO A 50 11.62 -2.38 -15.38
C PRO A 50 11.06 -3.55 -14.59
N ARG A 51 9.74 -3.71 -14.64
CA ARG A 51 9.02 -4.85 -14.08
C ARG A 51 9.11 -4.95 -12.57
N VAL A 52 9.16 -3.81 -11.88
CA VAL A 52 9.08 -3.79 -10.42
C VAL A 52 7.67 -4.21 -10.01
N ARG A 53 7.59 -5.22 -9.16
CA ARG A 53 6.32 -5.80 -8.68
C ARG A 53 6.16 -5.48 -7.21
N VAL A 54 5.02 -4.90 -6.85
CA VAL A 54 4.77 -4.42 -5.49
C VAL A 54 3.44 -4.94 -4.99
N VAL A 55 3.44 -5.50 -3.79
CA VAL A 55 2.23 -5.85 -3.06
C VAL A 55 2.20 -5.01 -1.79
N VAL A 56 1.08 -4.32 -1.55
CA VAL A 56 0.84 -3.59 -0.32
C VAL A 56 -0.11 -4.42 0.53
N ASP A 57 0.37 -4.87 1.69
CA ASP A 57 -0.43 -5.65 2.63
C ASP A 57 -1.19 -4.70 3.54
N LEU A 58 -2.52 -4.73 3.43
CA LEU A 58 -3.42 -3.82 4.15
C LEU A 58 -4.11 -4.47 5.34
N GLU A 59 -3.71 -5.69 5.74
CA GLU A 59 -4.41 -6.43 6.80
C GLU A 59 -4.50 -5.65 8.10
N GLN A 60 -3.46 -4.88 8.42
CA GLN A 60 -3.38 -4.12 9.67
C GLN A 60 -3.69 -2.63 9.49
N VAL A 61 -4.22 -2.25 8.34
CA VAL A 61 -4.65 -0.87 8.09
C VAL A 61 -6.08 -0.70 8.59
N THR A 62 -6.29 0.29 9.44
CA THR A 62 -7.58 0.53 10.09
C THR A 62 -8.35 1.70 9.47
N PHE A 63 -7.67 2.54 8.69
CA PHE A 63 -8.29 3.72 8.09
C PHE A 63 -7.57 4.07 6.78
N LEU A 64 -8.34 4.44 5.78
CA LEU A 64 -7.82 4.87 4.48
C LEU A 64 -8.73 5.96 3.93
N ASP A 65 -8.14 7.11 3.57
CA ASP A 65 -8.88 8.19 2.92
C ASP A 65 -8.38 8.42 1.48
N SER A 66 -8.88 9.49 0.85
CA SER A 66 -8.55 9.79 -0.54
C SER A 66 -7.07 10.10 -0.76
N THR A 67 -6.36 10.57 0.26
CA THR A 67 -4.93 10.82 0.13
C THR A 67 -4.17 9.53 -0.18
N GLY A 68 -4.45 8.47 0.58
CA GLY A 68 -3.83 7.17 0.34
C GLY A 68 -4.24 6.57 -1.00
N ILE A 69 -5.52 6.71 -1.36
CA ILE A 69 -6.02 6.23 -2.64
C ILE A 69 -5.27 6.89 -3.79
N ASN A 70 -5.06 8.20 -3.74
CA ASN A 70 -4.34 8.91 -4.79
C ASN A 70 -2.88 8.46 -4.87
N ILE A 71 -2.26 8.15 -3.74
CA ILE A 71 -0.88 7.64 -3.72
C ILE A 71 -0.83 6.25 -4.39
N PHE A 72 -1.79 5.38 -4.10
CA PHE A 72 -1.83 4.06 -4.73
C PHE A 72 -2.03 4.16 -6.24
N ILE A 73 -2.93 5.03 -6.68
CA ILE A 73 -3.17 5.23 -8.11
C ILE A 73 -1.91 5.78 -8.80
N SER A 74 -1.26 6.77 -8.21
CA SER A 74 -0.04 7.34 -8.75
C SER A 74 1.08 6.30 -8.84
N THR A 75 1.24 5.49 -7.81
CA THR A 75 2.23 4.42 -7.80
C THR A 75 1.92 3.36 -8.86
N HIS A 76 0.65 2.97 -8.96
CA HIS A 76 0.22 2.03 -9.99
C HIS A 76 0.57 2.53 -11.39
N ASN A 77 0.24 3.78 -11.68
CA ASN A 77 0.52 4.35 -13.00
C ASN A 77 2.01 4.39 -13.30
N THR A 78 2.82 4.78 -12.32
CA THR A 78 4.27 4.87 -12.48
C THR A 78 4.88 3.49 -12.72
N LEU A 79 4.46 2.48 -11.96
CA LEU A 79 4.96 1.12 -12.14
C LEU A 79 4.50 0.53 -13.47
N ALA A 80 3.26 0.76 -13.86
CA ALA A 80 2.72 0.24 -15.10
C ALA A 80 3.45 0.77 -16.33
N ARG A 81 3.91 2.01 -16.30
CA ARG A 81 4.69 2.59 -17.39
C ARG A 81 6.02 1.88 -17.60
N ALA A 82 6.52 1.21 -16.56
CA ALA A 82 7.78 0.46 -16.62
C ALA A 82 7.50 -1.05 -16.60
N ASP A 83 6.33 -1.47 -17.05
CA ASP A 83 5.90 -2.88 -17.14
C ASP A 83 5.87 -3.60 -15.80
N GLY A 84 5.76 -2.85 -14.71
CA GLY A 84 5.56 -3.39 -13.37
C GLY A 84 4.10 -3.36 -12.97
N TRP A 85 3.84 -3.68 -11.71
CA TRP A 85 2.46 -3.63 -11.21
C TRP A 85 2.42 -3.42 -9.70
N LEU A 86 1.26 -2.95 -9.26
CA LEU A 86 0.91 -2.79 -7.85
C LEU A 86 -0.35 -3.62 -7.56
N ARG A 87 -0.34 -4.37 -6.48
CA ARG A 87 -1.52 -5.07 -5.96
C ARG A 87 -1.73 -4.71 -4.51
N LEU A 88 -3.00 -4.64 -4.09
CA LEU A 88 -3.38 -4.43 -2.70
C LEU A 88 -3.88 -5.76 -2.15
N ALA A 89 -3.43 -6.11 -0.93
CA ALA A 89 -3.71 -7.42 -0.35
C ALA A 89 -4.40 -7.29 1.00
N ALA A 90 -5.34 -8.20 1.24
CA ALA A 90 -5.97 -8.44 2.54
C ALA A 90 -6.60 -7.21 3.19
N PRO A 91 -7.29 -6.32 2.45
CA PRO A 91 -7.95 -5.18 3.07
C PRO A 91 -9.04 -5.66 4.03
N SER A 92 -9.18 -4.97 5.17
CA SER A 92 -10.31 -5.22 6.05
C SER A 92 -11.62 -4.88 5.33
N ALA A 93 -12.75 -5.32 5.88
CA ALA A 93 -14.04 -5.04 5.27
C ALA A 93 -14.28 -3.56 5.08
N SER A 94 -13.92 -2.72 6.06
CA SER A 94 -14.12 -1.28 5.97
C SER A 94 -13.19 -0.62 4.94
N VAL A 95 -11.95 -1.07 4.86
CA VAL A 95 -11.00 -0.55 3.87
C VAL A 95 -11.41 -0.99 2.46
N LEU A 96 -11.79 -2.26 2.30
CA LEU A 96 -12.25 -2.75 1.00
C LEU A 96 -13.46 -1.96 0.51
N ARG A 97 -14.37 -1.62 1.42
CA ARG A 97 -15.55 -0.83 1.06
C ARG A 97 -15.16 0.53 0.47
N VAL A 98 -14.18 1.20 1.07
CA VAL A 98 -13.68 2.47 0.55
C VAL A 98 -13.09 2.27 -0.84
N LEU A 99 -12.28 1.23 -1.03
CA LEU A 99 -11.67 0.94 -2.34
C LEU A 99 -12.73 0.68 -3.41
N GLN A 100 -13.80 -0.03 -3.04
CA GLN A 100 -14.90 -0.33 -3.96
C GLN A 100 -15.72 0.91 -4.31
N ILE A 101 -16.03 1.75 -3.30
CA ILE A 101 -16.84 2.95 -3.51
C ILE A 101 -16.13 3.92 -4.48
N VAL A 102 -14.82 4.06 -4.36
CA VAL A 102 -14.07 4.95 -5.26
C VAL A 102 -13.67 4.28 -6.56
N GLY A 103 -13.95 2.97 -6.71
CA GLY A 103 -13.70 2.25 -7.96
C GLY A 103 -12.25 1.86 -8.20
N ILE A 104 -11.38 1.94 -7.18
CA ILE A 104 -9.96 1.62 -7.35
C ILE A 104 -9.74 0.15 -7.71
N ASP A 105 -10.64 -0.71 -7.25
CA ASP A 105 -10.58 -2.15 -7.52
C ASP A 105 -10.77 -2.50 -9.01
N THR A 106 -11.23 -1.54 -9.81
CA THR A 106 -11.30 -1.73 -11.27
C THR A 106 -9.99 -1.38 -11.96
N VAL A 107 -9.06 -0.74 -11.27
CA VAL A 107 -7.77 -0.29 -11.82
C VAL A 107 -6.61 -1.06 -11.21
N ILE A 108 -6.66 -1.31 -9.90
CA ILE A 108 -5.62 -2.01 -9.15
C ILE A 108 -6.20 -3.30 -8.60
N ASP A 109 -5.50 -4.41 -8.80
CA ASP A 109 -5.95 -5.69 -8.26
C ASP A 109 -6.00 -5.64 -6.74
N CYS A 110 -7.17 -5.94 -6.18
CA CYS A 110 -7.38 -6.07 -4.74
C CYS A 110 -7.59 -7.54 -4.42
N CYS A 111 -6.61 -8.16 -3.78
CA CYS A 111 -6.62 -9.58 -3.49
C CYS A 111 -7.07 -9.83 -2.05
N PRO A 112 -7.92 -10.84 -1.80
CA PRO A 112 -8.41 -11.10 -0.44
C PRO A 112 -7.31 -11.48 0.56
N THR A 113 -6.23 -12.08 0.07
CA THR A 113 -5.12 -12.52 0.94
C THR A 113 -3.79 -12.12 0.35
N LEU A 114 -2.77 -12.02 1.20
CA LEU A 114 -1.40 -11.79 0.77
C LEU A 114 -0.93 -12.93 -0.15
N HIS A 115 -1.28 -14.17 0.18
CA HIS A 115 -0.90 -15.32 -0.63
C HIS A 115 -1.40 -15.17 -2.07
N GLN A 116 -2.65 -14.77 -2.25
CA GLN A 116 -3.21 -14.57 -3.58
C GLN A 116 -2.53 -13.42 -4.31
N ALA A 117 -2.18 -12.35 -3.59
CA ALA A 117 -1.50 -11.20 -4.20
C ALA A 117 -0.09 -11.56 -4.68
N LEU A 118 0.55 -12.53 -4.05
CA LEU A 118 1.88 -13.00 -4.44
C LEU A 118 1.86 -14.04 -5.55
N SER A 119 0.70 -14.58 -5.86
CA SER A 119 0.56 -15.57 -6.94
C SER A 119 0.58 -14.87 -8.29
N THR A 120 1.31 -15.41 -9.23
CA THR A 120 1.42 -14.83 -10.57
C THR A 120 0.61 -15.59 -11.58
#